data_33ee2fe9952f714ddab90637c01ca04a
#
_entry.id   33ee2fe9952f714ddab90637c01ca04a
#
_cell.length_a   1.000
_cell.length_b   1.000
_cell.length_c   1.000
_cell.angle_alpha   90.00
_cell.angle_beta   90.00
_cell.angle_gamma   90.00
#
_symmetry.space_group_name_H-M   'P 1'
#
loop_
_entity.id
_entity.type
_entity.pdbx_description
1 polymer ?
#
loop_
_entity_poly.entity_id
_entity_poly.type
_entity_poly.pdbx_seq_one_letter_code
_entity_poly.pdbx_strand_id
1 'polypeptide(L)'
;MESTYTILKKQITQRLADVPLHQPIHINRALSDVLDSYDIPEKAKLACLTIDTAMCHLDAVPGDHLSKQSILIGDLLSAHFYTILAELNNPSYQAKISQAIVEVNELKSSIHHNQIDKQQIEKTILTIECLFPIVTIQHYIADVNT
;
A
#
# COMPACT_ATOMS: atom_id res chain seq x y z
N MET A 1 -17.50 15.10 -3.35
CA MET A 1 -16.11 14.79 -2.91
C MET A 1 -15.53 13.67 -3.75
N GLU A 2 -14.29 13.83 -4.17
CA GLU A 2 -13.62 12.76 -4.88
C GLU A 2 -13.23 11.64 -3.92
N SER A 3 -13.35 10.40 -4.38
CA SER A 3 -12.87 9.25 -3.62
C SER A 3 -11.33 9.24 -3.56
N THR A 4 -10.78 8.59 -2.54
CA THR A 4 -9.33 8.39 -2.43
C THR A 4 -8.80 7.66 -3.68
N TYR A 5 -9.57 6.70 -4.20
CA TYR A 5 -9.24 6.02 -5.47
C TYR A 5 -9.04 7.02 -6.62
N THR A 6 -9.97 7.94 -6.80
CA THR A 6 -9.91 8.91 -7.89
C THR A 6 -8.72 9.85 -7.73
N ILE A 7 -8.48 10.33 -6.52
CA ILE A 7 -7.36 11.23 -6.23
C ILE A 7 -6.03 10.52 -6.52
N LEU A 8 -5.86 9.30 -6.02
CA LEU A 8 -4.63 8.55 -6.24
C LEU A 8 -4.42 8.23 -7.72
N LYS A 9 -5.49 7.87 -8.43
CA LYS A 9 -5.40 7.59 -9.87
C LYS A 9 -4.87 8.79 -10.64
N LYS A 10 -5.36 9.99 -10.32
CA LYS A 10 -4.87 11.22 -10.93
C LYS A 10 -3.41 11.48 -10.60
N GLN A 11 -3.01 11.29 -9.35
CA GLN A 11 -1.63 11.48 -8.91
C GLN A 11 -0.67 10.52 -9.61
N ILE A 12 -1.04 9.25 -9.70
CA ILE A 12 -0.23 8.24 -10.39
C ILE A 12 -0.11 8.56 -11.88
N THR A 13 -1.22 8.94 -12.51
CA THR A 13 -1.22 9.32 -13.93
C THR A 13 -0.22 10.45 -14.18
N GLN A 14 -0.19 11.46 -13.33
CA GLN A 14 0.75 12.58 -13.46
C GLN A 14 2.21 12.12 -13.23
N ARG A 15 2.44 11.32 -12.20
CA ARG A 15 3.78 10.90 -11.84
C ARG A 15 4.39 9.95 -12.88
N LEU A 16 3.55 9.18 -13.56
CA LEU A 16 3.98 8.22 -14.58
C LEU A 16 3.74 8.70 -16.01
N ALA A 17 3.49 10.01 -16.21
CA ALA A 17 3.14 10.56 -17.51
C ALA A 17 4.18 10.25 -18.61
N ASP A 18 5.46 10.23 -18.24
CA ASP A 18 6.57 9.97 -19.17
C ASP A 18 6.98 8.51 -19.24
N VAL A 19 6.28 7.62 -18.52
CA VAL A 19 6.59 6.19 -18.48
C VAL A 19 5.57 5.44 -19.34
N PRO A 20 5.99 4.78 -20.43
CA PRO A 20 5.06 3.96 -21.20
C PRO A 20 4.61 2.76 -20.39
N LEU A 21 3.30 2.62 -20.19
CA LEU A 21 2.73 1.53 -19.41
C LEU A 21 2.27 0.42 -20.34
N HIS A 22 2.78 -0.79 -20.16
CA HIS A 22 2.30 -1.97 -20.90
C HIS A 22 1.04 -2.53 -20.26
N GLN A 23 0.84 -2.29 -18.97
CA GLN A 23 -0.34 -2.71 -18.23
C GLN A 23 -0.78 -1.59 -17.30
N PRO A 24 -2.09 -1.43 -17.09
CA PRO A 24 -2.58 -0.40 -16.16
C PRO A 24 -2.17 -0.74 -14.72
N ILE A 25 -1.94 0.30 -13.93
CA ILE A 25 -1.67 0.15 -12.51
C ILE A 25 -3.00 -0.16 -11.81
N HIS A 26 -3.06 -1.28 -11.10
CA HIS A 26 -4.26 -1.67 -10.37
C HIS A 26 -4.31 -1.01 -9.00
N ILE A 27 -5.38 -0.26 -8.75
CA ILE A 27 -5.65 0.36 -7.45
C ILE A 27 -6.85 -0.35 -6.83
N ASN A 28 -6.74 -0.74 -5.57
CA ASN A 28 -7.79 -1.49 -4.87
C ASN A 28 -8.98 -0.58 -4.49
N ARG A 29 -10.06 -0.64 -5.28
CA ARG A 29 -11.27 0.15 -5.02
C ARG A 29 -11.93 -0.20 -3.69
N ALA A 30 -11.98 -1.47 -3.35
CA ALA A 30 -12.60 -1.90 -2.10
C ALA A 30 -11.87 -1.29 -0.90
N LEU A 31 -10.54 -1.24 -0.94
CA LEU A 31 -9.76 -0.60 0.11
C LEU A 31 -10.03 0.90 0.17
N SER A 32 -10.09 1.56 -0.98
CA SER A 32 -10.46 2.98 -1.04
C SER A 32 -11.81 3.25 -0.38
N ASP A 33 -12.82 2.42 -0.69
CA ASP A 33 -14.15 2.57 -0.11
C ASP A 33 -14.13 2.38 1.41
N VAL A 34 -13.37 1.41 1.91
CA VAL A 34 -13.21 1.19 3.35
C VAL A 34 -12.58 2.41 4.01
N LEU A 35 -11.47 2.92 3.46
CA LEU A 35 -10.80 4.09 4.00
C LEU A 35 -11.70 5.33 3.99
N ASP A 36 -12.46 5.52 2.92
CA ASP A 36 -13.36 6.66 2.79
C ASP A 36 -14.55 6.60 3.74
N SER A 37 -14.85 5.43 4.30
CA SER A 37 -15.92 5.27 5.29
C SER A 37 -15.54 5.73 6.69
N TYR A 38 -14.26 6.03 6.93
CA TYR A 38 -13.76 6.49 8.22
C TYR A 38 -13.34 7.96 8.16
N ASP A 39 -13.45 8.65 9.28
CA ASP A 39 -13.00 10.04 9.41
C ASP A 39 -11.49 10.08 9.69
N ILE A 40 -10.72 9.89 8.66
CA ILE A 40 -9.26 9.82 8.68
C ILE A 40 -8.71 10.93 7.78
N PRO A 41 -7.57 11.56 8.12
CA PRO A 41 -6.97 12.56 7.23
C PRO A 41 -6.77 12.03 5.81
N GLU A 42 -7.09 12.84 4.81
CA GLU A 42 -7.03 12.44 3.41
C GLU A 42 -5.64 11.91 3.03
N LYS A 43 -4.59 12.56 3.50
CA LYS A 43 -3.21 12.12 3.20
C LYS A 43 -2.88 10.76 3.82
N ALA A 44 -3.47 10.41 4.97
CA ALA A 44 -3.31 9.09 5.55
C ALA A 44 -3.99 8.02 4.70
N LYS A 45 -5.20 8.30 4.20
CA LYS A 45 -5.88 7.40 3.27
C LYS A 45 -5.07 7.21 2.01
N LEU A 46 -4.55 8.31 1.43
CA LEU A 46 -3.71 8.25 0.24
C LEU A 46 -2.44 7.45 0.48
N ALA A 47 -1.77 7.66 1.61
CA ALA A 47 -0.56 6.90 1.94
C ALA A 47 -0.85 5.40 2.03
N CYS A 48 -1.92 5.03 2.72
CA CYS A 48 -2.33 3.64 2.88
C CYS A 48 -2.63 3.00 1.52
N LEU A 49 -3.44 3.66 0.70
CA LEU A 49 -3.80 3.14 -0.62
C LEU A 49 -2.60 3.08 -1.56
N THR A 50 -1.68 4.03 -1.45
CA THR A 50 -0.47 4.07 -2.28
C THR A 50 0.47 2.92 -1.96
N ILE A 51 0.72 2.63 -0.68
CA ILE A 51 1.59 1.51 -0.32
C ILE A 51 0.95 0.17 -0.71
N ASP A 52 -0.35 0.04 -0.56
CA ASP A 52 -1.07 -1.14 -1.04
C ASP A 52 -0.89 -1.32 -2.54
N THR A 53 -1.04 -0.24 -3.31
CA THR A 53 -0.87 -0.25 -4.76
C THR A 53 0.55 -0.68 -5.15
N ALA A 54 1.57 -0.13 -4.48
CA ALA A 54 2.97 -0.47 -4.74
C ALA A 54 3.25 -1.95 -4.46
N MET A 55 2.75 -2.47 -3.35
CA MET A 55 2.95 -3.88 -3.00
C MET A 55 2.23 -4.82 -3.97
N CYS A 56 1.00 -4.49 -4.37
CA CYS A 56 0.26 -5.27 -5.35
C CYS A 56 0.94 -5.26 -6.72
N HIS A 57 1.51 -4.13 -7.12
CA HIS A 57 2.26 -4.04 -8.37
C HIS A 57 3.46 -4.97 -8.37
N LEU A 58 4.24 -4.96 -7.28
CA LEU A 58 5.42 -5.82 -7.15
C LEU A 58 5.04 -7.31 -7.16
N ASP A 59 3.92 -7.67 -6.53
CA ASP A 59 3.44 -9.07 -6.49
C ASP A 59 2.93 -9.54 -7.84
N ALA A 60 2.39 -8.64 -8.66
CA ALA A 60 1.83 -8.97 -9.96
C ALA A 60 2.89 -9.24 -11.03
N VAL A 61 4.15 -8.87 -10.77
CA VAL A 61 5.25 -9.06 -11.71
C VAL A 61 5.96 -10.38 -11.38
N PRO A 62 5.95 -11.37 -12.29
CA PRO A 62 6.69 -12.60 -12.05
C PRO A 62 8.18 -12.33 -11.91
N GLY A 63 8.82 -12.97 -10.91
CA GLY A 63 10.23 -12.74 -10.60
C GLY A 63 11.17 -12.93 -11.79
N ASP A 64 10.80 -13.82 -12.70
CA ASP A 64 11.58 -14.13 -13.89
C ASP A 64 11.45 -13.07 -14.99
N HIS A 65 10.49 -12.16 -14.86
CA HIS A 65 10.16 -11.17 -15.88
C HIS A 65 10.21 -9.74 -15.35
N LEU A 66 11.00 -9.51 -14.29
CA LEU A 66 11.23 -8.16 -13.79
C LEU A 66 11.94 -7.32 -14.83
N SER A 67 11.23 -6.42 -15.47
CA SER A 67 11.78 -5.50 -16.44
C SER A 67 12.24 -4.21 -15.76
N LYS A 68 13.10 -3.46 -16.44
CA LYS A 68 13.50 -2.13 -15.96
C LYS A 68 12.28 -1.22 -15.72
N GLN A 69 11.26 -1.35 -16.57
CA GLN A 69 10.04 -0.57 -16.45
C GLN A 69 9.28 -0.93 -15.18
N SER A 70 9.12 -2.22 -14.87
CA SER A 70 8.41 -2.67 -13.66
C SER A 70 9.11 -2.19 -12.40
N ILE A 71 10.44 -2.23 -12.38
CA ILE A 71 11.24 -1.72 -11.26
C ILE A 71 11.05 -0.21 -11.11
N LEU A 72 11.11 0.52 -12.22
CA LEU A 72 10.93 1.98 -12.20
C LEU A 72 9.54 2.36 -11.68
N ILE A 73 8.50 1.68 -12.14
CA ILE A 73 7.14 1.94 -11.66
C ILE A 73 7.03 1.68 -10.16
N GLY A 74 7.58 0.56 -9.69
CA GLY A 74 7.58 0.25 -8.26
C GLY A 74 8.31 1.31 -7.44
N ASP A 75 9.46 1.77 -7.92
CA ASP A 75 10.24 2.83 -7.27
C ASP A 75 9.46 4.14 -7.22
N LEU A 76 8.78 4.50 -8.32
CA LEU A 76 7.99 5.74 -8.38
C LEU A 76 6.78 5.69 -7.44
N LEU A 77 6.11 4.54 -7.36
CA LEU A 77 4.99 4.35 -6.43
C LEU A 77 5.46 4.45 -4.98
N SER A 78 6.60 3.84 -4.66
CA SER A 78 7.18 3.91 -3.32
C SER A 78 7.61 5.35 -2.98
N ALA A 79 8.23 6.05 -3.92
CA ALA A 79 8.61 7.44 -3.73
C ALA A 79 7.37 8.33 -3.49
N HIS A 80 6.30 8.07 -4.20
CA HIS A 80 5.04 8.79 -4.03
C HIS A 80 4.48 8.59 -2.62
N PHE A 81 4.52 7.35 -2.13
CA PHE A 81 4.12 7.02 -0.76
C PHE A 81 4.90 7.84 0.26
N TYR A 82 6.23 7.88 0.15
CA TYR A 82 7.06 8.64 1.08
C TYR A 82 6.83 10.15 0.98
N THR A 83 6.53 10.65 -0.22
CA THR A 83 6.17 12.05 -0.41
C THR A 83 4.89 12.40 0.38
N ILE A 84 3.87 11.55 0.28
CA ILE A 84 2.61 11.73 1.00
C ILE A 84 2.84 11.66 2.52
N LEU A 85 3.64 10.71 2.98
CA LEU A 85 3.96 10.60 4.42
C LEU A 85 4.64 11.86 4.95
N ALA A 86 5.57 12.42 4.17
CA ALA A 86 6.26 13.65 4.56
C ALA A 86 5.28 14.82 4.66
N GLU A 87 4.36 14.93 3.71
CA GLU A 87 3.34 15.98 3.72
C GLU A 87 2.36 15.82 4.90
N LEU A 88 2.02 14.58 5.25
CA LEU A 88 1.15 14.28 6.38
C LEU A 88 1.77 14.72 7.70
N ASN A 89 3.09 14.62 7.80
CA ASN A 89 3.88 15.06 8.95
C ASN A 89 3.35 14.50 10.28
N ASN A 90 3.16 13.19 10.33
CA ASN A 90 2.75 12.48 11.55
C ASN A 90 3.78 11.40 11.87
N PRO A 91 4.81 11.71 12.69
CA PRO A 91 5.89 10.75 12.97
C PRO A 91 5.41 9.45 13.60
N SER A 92 4.39 9.50 14.45
CA SER A 92 3.83 8.30 15.11
C SER A 92 3.20 7.37 14.08
N TYR A 93 2.39 7.89 13.18
CA TYR A 93 1.80 7.10 12.10
C TYR A 93 2.88 6.57 11.16
N GLN A 94 3.85 7.43 10.81
CA GLN A 94 4.95 7.03 9.93
C GLN A 94 5.72 5.84 10.50
N ALA A 95 6.00 5.84 11.80
CA ALA A 95 6.67 4.71 12.45
C ALA A 95 5.84 3.45 12.39
N LYS A 96 4.53 3.55 12.64
CA LYS A 96 3.62 2.40 12.62
C LYS A 96 3.48 1.79 11.24
N ILE A 97 3.30 2.60 10.21
CA ILE A 97 3.14 2.07 8.85
C ILE A 97 4.46 1.54 8.30
N SER A 98 5.58 2.13 8.68
CA SER A 98 6.90 1.61 8.31
C SER A 98 7.14 0.25 8.93
N GLN A 99 6.75 0.05 10.18
CA GLN A 99 6.84 -1.26 10.83
C GLN A 99 5.92 -2.27 10.13
N ALA A 100 4.73 -1.85 9.70
CA ALA A 100 3.82 -2.71 8.95
C ALA A 100 4.44 -3.16 7.62
N ILE A 101 5.19 -2.30 6.94
CA ILE A 101 5.90 -2.66 5.70
C ILE A 101 6.91 -3.78 5.99
N VAL A 102 7.67 -3.66 7.06
CA VAL A 102 8.64 -4.69 7.48
C VAL A 102 7.92 -6.01 7.74
N GLU A 103 6.82 -5.98 8.50
CA GLU A 103 6.05 -7.19 8.81
C GLU A 103 5.47 -7.86 7.57
N VAL A 104 4.91 -7.08 6.64
CA VAL A 104 4.37 -7.61 5.38
C VAL A 104 5.48 -8.30 4.59
N ASN A 105 6.65 -7.67 4.47
CA ASN A 105 7.77 -8.25 3.72
C ASN A 105 8.29 -9.53 4.39
N GLU A 106 8.35 -9.56 5.71
CA GLU A 106 8.75 -10.78 6.45
C GLU A 106 7.75 -11.91 6.24
N LEU A 107 6.46 -11.63 6.29
CA LEU A 107 5.42 -12.63 6.07
C LEU A 107 5.45 -13.17 4.64
N LYS A 108 5.61 -12.29 3.65
CA LYS A 108 5.76 -12.70 2.25
C LYS A 108 6.98 -13.58 2.03
N SER A 109 8.10 -13.22 2.65
CA SER A 109 9.33 -14.00 2.59
C SER A 109 9.12 -15.38 3.20
N SER A 110 8.43 -15.46 4.34
CA SER A 110 8.14 -16.73 5.03
C SER A 110 7.29 -17.65 4.16
N ILE A 111 6.29 -17.11 3.46
CA ILE A 111 5.48 -17.90 2.52
C ILE A 111 6.34 -18.38 1.37
N HIS A 112 7.14 -17.50 0.78
CA HIS A 112 7.99 -17.82 -0.37
C HIS A 112 9.00 -18.93 -0.04
N HIS A 113 9.53 -18.97 1.18
CA HIS A 113 10.50 -19.96 1.61
C HIS A 113 9.87 -21.18 2.30
N ASN A 114 8.55 -21.35 2.17
CA ASN A 114 7.82 -22.48 2.76
C ASN A 114 7.99 -22.61 4.28
N GLN A 115 8.15 -21.48 4.96
CA GLN A 115 8.30 -21.45 6.43
C GLN A 115 6.96 -21.37 7.16
N ILE A 116 5.86 -21.23 6.41
CA ILE A 116 4.51 -21.17 6.95
C ILE A 116 3.82 -22.50 6.68
N ASP A 117 3.20 -23.08 7.70
CA ASP A 117 2.39 -24.29 7.58
C ASP A 117 1.25 -24.05 6.59
N LYS A 118 0.96 -25.03 5.74
CA LYS A 118 -0.11 -24.94 4.74
C LYS A 118 -1.44 -24.54 5.35
N GLN A 119 -1.74 -25.00 6.56
CA GLN A 119 -2.97 -24.65 7.26
C GLN A 119 -3.03 -23.18 7.67
N GLN A 120 -1.89 -22.50 7.74
CA GLN A 120 -1.78 -21.09 8.14
C GLN A 120 -1.61 -20.14 6.96
N ILE A 121 -1.42 -20.64 5.74
CA ILE A 121 -1.14 -19.79 4.58
C ILE A 121 -2.29 -18.82 4.31
N GLU A 122 -3.53 -19.28 4.29
CA GLU A 122 -4.69 -18.42 4.03
C GLU A 122 -4.81 -17.30 5.06
N LYS A 123 -4.61 -17.65 6.34
CA LYS A 123 -4.65 -16.67 7.43
C LYS A 123 -3.51 -15.66 7.30
N THR A 124 -2.34 -16.11 6.92
CA THR A 124 -1.16 -15.23 6.72
C THR A 124 -1.40 -14.27 5.54
N ILE A 125 -1.95 -14.77 4.43
CA ILE A 125 -2.29 -13.93 3.29
C ILE A 125 -3.30 -12.86 3.69
N LEU A 126 -4.33 -13.22 4.45
CA LEU A 126 -5.32 -12.27 4.95
C LEU A 126 -4.67 -11.21 5.83
N THR A 127 -3.74 -11.60 6.70
CA THR A 127 -2.97 -10.67 7.53
C THR A 127 -2.19 -9.67 6.65
N ILE A 128 -1.52 -10.17 5.62
CA ILE A 128 -0.76 -9.33 4.68
C ILE A 128 -1.68 -8.30 4.02
N GLU A 129 -2.84 -8.75 3.53
CA GLU A 129 -3.78 -7.88 2.81
C GLU A 129 -4.41 -6.81 3.69
N CYS A 130 -4.58 -7.08 4.99
CA CYS A 130 -5.30 -6.20 5.90
C CYS A 130 -4.41 -5.33 6.77
N LEU A 131 -3.09 -5.56 6.80
CA LEU A 131 -2.22 -4.91 7.78
C LEU A 131 -2.18 -3.39 7.62
N PHE A 132 -2.02 -2.88 6.41
CA PHE A 132 -1.96 -1.44 6.17
C PHE A 132 -3.25 -0.71 6.57
N PRO A 133 -4.43 -1.16 6.14
CA PRO A 133 -5.66 -0.50 6.57
C PRO A 133 -5.90 -0.63 8.07
N ILE A 134 -5.60 -1.77 8.69
CA ILE A 134 -5.76 -1.94 10.14
C ILE A 134 -4.88 -0.94 10.90
N VAL A 135 -3.60 -0.84 10.55
CA VAL A 135 -2.67 0.09 11.18
C VAL A 135 -3.16 1.53 11.04
N THR A 136 -3.61 1.91 9.84
CA THR A 136 -4.05 3.25 9.54
C THR A 136 -5.34 3.60 10.34
N ILE A 137 -6.32 2.74 10.27
CA ILE A 137 -7.61 2.96 10.95
C ILE A 137 -7.41 2.98 12.46
N GLN A 138 -6.66 2.02 13.00
CA GLN A 138 -6.42 1.97 14.44
C GLN A 138 -5.67 3.20 14.94
N HIS A 139 -4.71 3.68 14.17
CA HIS A 139 -3.95 4.86 14.58
C HIS A 139 -4.85 6.08 14.75
N TYR A 140 -5.72 6.36 13.74
CA TYR A 140 -6.52 7.59 13.74
C TYR A 140 -7.85 7.45 14.49
N ILE A 141 -8.43 6.28 14.54
CA ILE A 141 -9.74 6.07 15.17
C ILE A 141 -9.58 5.61 16.62
N ALA A 142 -8.73 4.63 16.88
CA ALA A 142 -8.54 4.10 18.22
C ALA A 142 -7.83 5.09 19.14
N ASP A 143 -6.84 5.84 18.63
CA ASP A 143 -6.08 6.81 19.43
C ASP A 143 -6.96 7.98 19.90
N VAL A 144 -8.02 8.30 19.17
CA VAL A 144 -8.96 9.37 19.55
C VAL A 144 -9.81 8.95 20.76
N ASN A 145 -10.00 7.65 20.98
CA ASN A 145 -10.84 7.12 22.04
C ASN A 145 -10.06 6.72 23.30
N THR A 146 -8.77 6.96 23.31
CA THR A 146 -7.94 6.78 24.48
C THR A 146 -7.63 8.13 25.11
#